data_6485144ffd3d253f3c417ae351d63639
#
_entry.id   6485144ffd3d253f3c417ae351d63639
#
_cell.length_a   1.000
_cell.length_b   1.000
_cell.length_c   1.000
_cell.angle_alpha   90.00
_cell.angle_beta   90.00
_cell.angle_gamma   90.00
#
_symmetry.space_group_name_H-M   'P 1'
#
loop_
_entity.id
_entity.type
_entity.pdbx_description
1 polymer ?
#
loop_
_entity_poly.entity_id
_entity_poly.type
_entity_poly.pdbx_seq_one_letter_code
_entity_poly.pdbx_strand_id
1 'polypeptide(L)'
;MVGCARDSSDIVETSYGSIQGYEEDGVSYFLGIPFAKPPIGDLRWKAPQDLEKWDGILEATSFGSACMQPTNIGNSLFLELMLDGFGLAWYEKAIINFLALLNFSNGTEYSEDCLFLNVIAPKGAKNLPVMFWIHGGASRFGSGGEDIYKTTKFAEKDVILVTTNYRLGSLGWFAHPKLSEESENNVSGNYGSLDMIEALKWVQKNIEPFGGDPNNVTIFGESAGGQAVGTLLASPFTKDLFHKAISQSGSGIYTTGKLRDASFGMSGEEKGLALAEHFGVENNSLALEKLRNIPATEFVQLSDPLKDAELIGNMAQIADGYIFPYEFHEAYKNGSTHDVPYITGFNANEGTSLFPLIFSEEVFKEISISDDWLNELWQAIFVSGPKSDLPK
;
A
#
# COMPACT_ATOMS: atom_id res chain seq x y z
N MET A 1 -11.80 -30.86 17.68
CA MET A 1 -12.25 -29.53 17.26
C MET A 1 -13.49 -29.74 16.39
N VAL A 2 -14.67 -29.32 16.86
CA VAL A 2 -15.89 -29.32 16.05
C VAL A 2 -15.71 -28.15 15.10
N GLY A 3 -15.42 -28.42 13.82
CA GLY A 3 -15.39 -27.37 12.81
C GLY A 3 -16.79 -26.76 12.71
N CYS A 4 -16.93 -25.46 12.97
CA CYS A 4 -18.16 -24.75 12.60
C CYS A 4 -18.38 -24.96 11.10
N ALA A 5 -19.55 -25.42 10.74
CA ALA A 5 -19.93 -25.52 9.33
C ALA A 5 -20.04 -24.10 8.77
N ARG A 6 -19.34 -23.84 7.67
CA ARG A 6 -19.52 -22.60 6.89
C ARG A 6 -20.78 -22.76 6.06
N ASP A 7 -21.71 -21.85 6.25
CA ASP A 7 -22.91 -21.75 5.42
C ASP A 7 -22.65 -20.80 4.25
N SER A 8 -23.30 -21.00 3.11
CA SER A 8 -23.26 -20.03 2.02
C SER A 8 -23.91 -18.71 2.47
N SER A 9 -23.29 -17.58 2.14
CA SER A 9 -23.93 -16.27 2.34
C SER A 9 -25.10 -16.08 1.37
N ASP A 10 -25.92 -15.06 1.61
CA ASP A 10 -26.83 -14.57 0.61
C ASP A 10 -26.05 -14.12 -0.65
N ILE A 11 -26.68 -14.24 -1.83
CA ILE A 11 -26.10 -13.72 -3.07
C ILE A 11 -26.26 -12.21 -3.08
N VAL A 12 -25.15 -11.52 -3.34
CA VAL A 12 -25.09 -10.06 -3.43
C VAL A 12 -24.92 -9.64 -4.89
N GLU A 13 -25.78 -8.76 -5.36
CA GLU A 13 -25.72 -8.20 -6.71
C GLU A 13 -24.84 -6.96 -6.72
N THR A 14 -23.80 -6.96 -7.56
CA THR A 14 -22.90 -5.83 -7.79
C THR A 14 -23.09 -5.25 -9.20
N SER A 15 -22.44 -4.13 -9.47
CA SER A 15 -22.44 -3.54 -10.81
C SER A 15 -21.76 -4.42 -11.86
N TYR A 16 -21.00 -5.44 -11.45
CA TYR A 16 -20.25 -6.34 -12.34
C TYR A 16 -20.85 -7.73 -12.45
N GLY A 17 -21.67 -8.16 -11.48
CA GLY A 17 -22.32 -9.46 -11.44
C GLY A 17 -22.62 -9.90 -10.02
N SER A 18 -23.18 -11.10 -9.90
CA SER A 18 -23.55 -11.68 -8.59
C SER A 18 -22.33 -12.25 -7.89
N ILE A 19 -22.27 -12.09 -6.56
CA ILE A 19 -21.20 -12.59 -5.69
C ILE A 19 -21.83 -13.40 -4.55
N GLN A 20 -21.21 -14.52 -4.21
CA GLN A 20 -21.56 -15.31 -3.04
C GLN A 20 -20.31 -15.62 -2.21
N GLY A 21 -20.37 -15.28 -0.93
CA GLY A 21 -19.35 -15.62 0.06
C GLY A 21 -19.80 -16.76 0.96
N TYR A 22 -19.36 -16.72 2.21
CA TYR A 22 -19.80 -17.66 3.25
C TYR A 22 -20.12 -16.90 4.55
N GLU A 23 -20.84 -17.57 5.44
CA GLU A 23 -21.14 -17.09 6.77
C GLU A 23 -20.46 -17.97 7.83
N GLU A 24 -19.91 -17.31 8.84
CA GLU A 24 -19.31 -17.97 10.00
C GLU A 24 -19.49 -17.06 11.22
N ASP A 25 -19.99 -17.60 12.34
CA ASP A 25 -20.17 -16.89 13.61
C ASP A 25 -20.97 -15.55 13.51
N GLY A 26 -21.98 -15.49 12.65
CA GLY A 26 -22.80 -14.30 12.45
C GLY A 26 -22.16 -13.20 11.62
N VAL A 27 -21.09 -13.52 10.92
CA VAL A 27 -20.35 -12.64 10.01
C VAL A 27 -20.38 -13.20 8.60
N SER A 28 -20.65 -12.36 7.62
CA SER A 28 -20.57 -12.69 6.19
C SER A 28 -19.21 -12.28 5.65
N TYR A 29 -18.54 -13.20 4.99
CA TYR A 29 -17.22 -13.04 4.40
C TYR A 29 -17.32 -13.14 2.88
N PHE A 30 -16.90 -12.11 2.19
CA PHE A 30 -16.75 -12.07 0.74
C PHE A 30 -15.28 -11.78 0.44
N LEU A 31 -14.54 -12.80 0.06
CA LEU A 31 -13.08 -12.76 -0.05
C LEU A 31 -12.65 -12.91 -1.51
N GLY A 32 -11.62 -12.16 -1.93
CA GLY A 32 -11.06 -12.27 -3.27
C GLY A 32 -11.95 -11.68 -4.38
N ILE A 33 -12.64 -10.58 -4.10
CA ILE A 33 -13.47 -9.87 -5.08
C ILE A 33 -12.56 -9.05 -5.99
N PRO A 34 -12.53 -9.26 -7.32
CA PRO A 34 -11.75 -8.42 -8.22
C PRO A 34 -12.39 -7.02 -8.30
N PHE A 35 -11.56 -5.97 -8.29
CA PHE A 35 -12.04 -4.59 -8.45
C PHE A 35 -11.55 -3.94 -9.75
N ALA A 36 -10.58 -4.55 -10.44
CA ALA A 36 -10.05 -4.11 -11.73
C ALA A 36 -9.55 -5.30 -12.55
N LYS A 37 -9.35 -5.12 -13.86
CA LYS A 37 -8.71 -6.15 -14.71
C LYS A 37 -7.30 -6.44 -14.22
N PRO A 38 -6.82 -7.70 -14.35
CA PRO A 38 -5.46 -8.09 -14.04
C PRO A 38 -4.43 -7.19 -14.74
N PRO A 39 -3.51 -6.54 -14.02
CA PRO A 39 -2.50 -5.64 -14.60
C PRO A 39 -1.30 -6.42 -15.17
N ILE A 40 -1.56 -7.37 -16.07
CA ILE A 40 -0.58 -8.28 -16.67
C ILE A 40 -0.27 -7.91 -18.12
N GLY A 41 0.88 -8.32 -18.63
CA GLY A 41 1.27 -8.13 -20.03
C GLY A 41 1.25 -6.65 -20.43
N ASP A 42 0.43 -6.30 -21.42
CA ASP A 42 0.29 -4.92 -21.92
C ASP A 42 -0.36 -3.98 -20.89
N LEU A 43 -1.01 -4.50 -19.84
CA LEU A 43 -1.59 -3.72 -18.75
C LEU A 43 -0.61 -3.48 -17.60
N ARG A 44 0.56 -4.15 -17.59
CA ARG A 44 1.63 -3.84 -16.63
C ARG A 44 2.02 -2.37 -16.76
N TRP A 45 2.07 -1.65 -15.63
CA TRP A 45 2.32 -0.20 -15.58
C TRP A 45 1.32 0.64 -16.37
N LYS A 46 0.05 0.25 -16.33
CA LYS A 46 -1.08 1.10 -16.72
C LYS A 46 -1.99 1.35 -15.53
N ALA A 47 -2.80 2.40 -15.63
CA ALA A 47 -3.89 2.62 -14.69
C ALA A 47 -4.82 1.40 -14.65
N PRO A 48 -5.40 1.06 -13.48
CA PRO A 48 -6.37 -0.04 -13.40
C PRO A 48 -7.47 0.16 -14.43
N GLN A 49 -7.88 -0.95 -15.05
CA GLN A 49 -8.93 -0.95 -16.08
C GLN A 49 -10.21 -1.55 -15.52
N ASP A 50 -11.34 -1.00 -15.93
CA ASP A 50 -12.65 -1.49 -15.53
C ASP A 50 -12.82 -2.97 -15.84
N LEU A 51 -13.47 -3.69 -14.92
CA LEU A 51 -13.86 -5.08 -15.12
C LEU A 51 -14.94 -5.18 -16.20
N GLU A 52 -14.93 -6.30 -16.87
CA GLU A 52 -16.09 -6.74 -17.65
C GLU A 52 -17.11 -7.40 -16.71
N LYS A 53 -18.38 -7.27 -17.04
CA LYS A 53 -19.43 -7.99 -16.30
C LYS A 53 -19.26 -9.48 -16.51
N TRP A 54 -19.45 -10.23 -15.44
CA TRP A 54 -19.46 -11.69 -15.52
C TRP A 54 -20.88 -12.24 -15.45
N ASP A 55 -21.07 -13.38 -16.10
CA ASP A 55 -22.30 -14.17 -15.99
C ASP A 55 -22.19 -15.17 -14.83
N GLY A 56 -23.31 -15.46 -14.18
CA GLY A 56 -23.34 -16.40 -13.05
C GLY A 56 -22.91 -15.77 -11.73
N ILE A 57 -22.51 -16.62 -10.80
CA ILE A 57 -22.15 -16.24 -9.42
C ILE A 57 -20.65 -16.40 -9.23
N LEU A 58 -19.97 -15.33 -8.84
CA LEU A 58 -18.60 -15.37 -8.37
C LEU A 58 -18.56 -15.94 -6.94
N GLU A 59 -17.87 -17.05 -6.73
CA GLU A 59 -17.64 -17.62 -5.41
C GLU A 59 -16.48 -16.87 -4.72
N ALA A 60 -16.84 -15.97 -3.80
CA ALA A 60 -15.91 -15.14 -3.03
C ALA A 60 -15.64 -15.76 -1.64
N THR A 61 -15.09 -16.99 -1.61
CA THR A 61 -14.92 -17.80 -0.39
C THR A 61 -13.49 -17.92 0.11
N SER A 62 -12.52 -17.42 -0.68
CA SER A 62 -11.09 -17.41 -0.36
C SER A 62 -10.45 -16.11 -0.80
N PHE A 63 -9.38 -15.72 -0.13
CA PHE A 63 -8.59 -14.56 -0.56
C PHE A 63 -8.06 -14.77 -1.98
N GLY A 64 -8.01 -13.68 -2.75
CA GLY A 64 -7.30 -13.65 -4.03
C GLY A 64 -5.78 -13.61 -3.81
N SER A 65 -5.02 -13.79 -4.90
CA SER A 65 -3.56 -13.73 -4.86
C SER A 65 -3.07 -12.39 -4.28
N ALA A 66 -2.01 -12.44 -3.48
CA ALA A 66 -1.28 -11.24 -3.07
C ALA A 66 -0.49 -10.67 -4.25
N CYS A 67 -0.27 -9.35 -4.27
CA CYS A 67 0.55 -8.74 -5.30
C CYS A 67 2.00 -9.25 -5.24
N MET A 68 2.64 -9.32 -6.40
CA MET A 68 4.04 -9.74 -6.53
C MET A 68 4.93 -8.96 -5.56
N GLN A 69 5.67 -9.67 -4.72
CA GLN A 69 6.50 -9.14 -3.66
C GLN A 69 7.62 -10.13 -3.28
N PRO A 70 8.68 -9.68 -2.58
CA PRO A 70 9.73 -10.59 -2.10
C PRO A 70 9.15 -11.65 -1.18
N THR A 71 9.45 -12.92 -1.46
CA THR A 71 9.01 -14.06 -0.63
C THR A 71 9.98 -14.38 0.51
N ASN A 72 11.20 -13.82 0.47
CA ASN A 72 12.28 -14.08 1.42
C ASN A 72 12.51 -12.89 2.38
N ILE A 73 11.45 -12.32 2.94
CA ILE A 73 11.57 -11.22 3.93
C ILE A 73 12.41 -11.65 5.14
N GLY A 74 12.39 -12.92 5.53
CA GLY A 74 13.21 -13.47 6.62
C GLY A 74 14.73 -13.34 6.41
N ASN A 75 15.19 -13.17 5.17
CA ASN A 75 16.59 -12.94 4.83
C ASN A 75 16.86 -11.48 4.41
N SER A 76 15.86 -10.59 4.55
CA SER A 76 16.05 -9.18 4.21
C SER A 76 16.84 -8.49 5.32
N LEU A 77 17.80 -7.68 4.93
CA LEU A 77 18.54 -6.80 5.85
C LEU A 77 17.57 -5.89 6.64
N PHE A 78 16.43 -5.54 6.04
CA PHE A 78 15.35 -4.79 6.69
C PHE A 78 14.79 -5.51 7.94
N LEU A 79 14.42 -6.80 7.84
CA LEU A 79 13.92 -7.55 8.98
C LEU A 79 15.02 -7.78 10.03
N GLU A 80 16.25 -8.06 9.60
CA GLU A 80 17.39 -8.26 10.50
C GLU A 80 17.62 -7.01 11.35
N LEU A 81 17.67 -5.82 10.73
CA LEU A 81 17.84 -4.56 11.44
C LEU A 81 16.65 -4.20 12.33
N MET A 82 15.42 -4.49 11.91
CA MET A 82 14.25 -4.33 12.80
C MET A 82 14.38 -5.21 14.04
N LEU A 83 14.74 -6.48 13.89
CA LEU A 83 14.92 -7.40 15.01
C LEU A 83 16.09 -6.99 15.92
N ASP A 84 17.13 -6.35 15.36
CA ASP A 84 18.23 -5.75 16.12
C ASP A 84 17.73 -4.58 16.99
N GLY A 85 16.89 -3.73 16.43
CA GLY A 85 16.28 -2.61 17.18
C GLY A 85 15.43 -3.04 18.38
N PHE A 86 14.87 -4.26 18.37
CA PHE A 86 14.16 -4.83 19.52
C PHE A 86 15.09 -5.40 20.61
N GLY A 87 16.41 -5.38 20.39
CA GLY A 87 17.37 -5.89 21.38
C GLY A 87 17.26 -7.40 21.63
N LEU A 88 16.74 -8.15 20.66
CA LEU A 88 16.52 -9.59 20.77
C LEU A 88 17.84 -10.36 20.74
N ALA A 89 17.93 -11.41 21.56
CA ALA A 89 19.05 -12.34 21.52
C ALA A 89 19.07 -13.12 20.17
N TRP A 90 20.26 -13.55 19.74
CA TRP A 90 20.42 -14.23 18.46
C TRP A 90 19.49 -15.43 18.24
N TYR A 91 19.19 -16.19 19.31
CA TYR A 91 18.29 -17.35 19.25
C TYR A 91 16.82 -16.92 19.09
N GLU A 92 16.41 -15.77 19.66
CA GLU A 92 15.07 -15.20 19.49
C GLU A 92 14.87 -14.75 18.04
N LYS A 93 15.87 -14.07 17.47
CA LYS A 93 15.90 -13.71 16.04
C LYS A 93 15.83 -14.93 15.14
N ALA A 94 16.61 -15.99 15.46
CA ALA A 94 16.59 -17.24 14.71
C ALA A 94 15.20 -17.93 14.76
N ILE A 95 14.52 -17.89 15.90
CA ILE A 95 13.14 -18.41 16.03
C ILE A 95 12.17 -17.58 15.23
N ILE A 96 12.24 -16.23 15.30
CA ILE A 96 11.36 -15.33 14.55
C ILE A 96 11.56 -15.52 13.05
N ASN A 97 12.81 -15.57 12.58
CA ASN A 97 13.13 -15.82 11.18
C ASN A 97 12.61 -17.19 10.71
N PHE A 98 12.73 -18.22 11.56
CA PHE A 98 12.19 -19.55 11.26
C PHE A 98 10.66 -19.56 11.21
N LEU A 99 10.01 -18.88 12.16
CA LEU A 99 8.54 -18.74 12.16
C LEU A 99 8.05 -17.88 10.98
N ALA A 100 8.76 -16.82 10.64
CA ALA A 100 8.48 -16.03 9.46
C ALA A 100 8.57 -16.86 8.19
N LEU A 101 9.64 -17.67 8.06
CA LEU A 101 9.79 -18.60 6.94
C LEU A 101 8.64 -19.61 6.85
N LEU A 102 8.18 -20.13 8.00
CA LEU A 102 7.05 -21.07 8.05
C LEU A 102 5.72 -20.38 7.71
N ASN A 103 5.51 -19.15 8.16
CA ASN A 103 4.27 -18.40 7.89
C ASN A 103 4.18 -17.92 6.45
N PHE A 104 5.30 -17.51 5.84
CA PHE A 104 5.34 -17.15 4.42
C PHE A 104 5.10 -18.35 3.49
N SER A 105 5.23 -19.58 4.01
CA SER A 105 4.91 -20.80 3.24
C SER A 105 3.45 -21.25 3.33
N ASN A 106 2.58 -20.54 4.03
CA ASN A 106 1.18 -20.91 4.29
C ASN A 106 0.23 -20.79 3.09
N GLY A 107 0.72 -21.05 1.86
CA GLY A 107 -0.13 -21.18 0.69
C GLY A 107 -0.59 -19.86 0.08
N THR A 108 -0.01 -18.73 0.48
CA THR A 108 -0.27 -17.44 -0.19
C THR A 108 0.27 -17.50 -1.62
N GLU A 109 -0.60 -17.35 -2.59
CA GLU A 109 -0.23 -17.21 -3.98
C GLU A 109 0.14 -15.75 -4.29
N TYR A 110 1.27 -15.55 -4.98
CA TYR A 110 1.73 -14.24 -5.44
C TYR A 110 1.57 -14.12 -6.94
N SER A 111 0.91 -13.07 -7.40
CA SER A 111 0.63 -12.87 -8.82
C SER A 111 0.63 -11.39 -9.17
N GLU A 112 0.84 -11.05 -10.45
CA GLU A 112 0.48 -9.74 -10.98
C GLU A 112 -1.05 -9.58 -11.08
N ASP A 113 -1.80 -10.69 -11.24
CA ASP A 113 -3.26 -10.72 -11.07
C ASP A 113 -3.59 -10.70 -9.59
N CYS A 114 -3.65 -9.51 -9.01
CA CYS A 114 -3.73 -9.31 -7.56
C CYS A 114 -4.69 -8.19 -7.13
N LEU A 115 -5.39 -7.56 -8.05
CA LEU A 115 -6.27 -6.42 -7.75
C LEU A 115 -7.60 -6.90 -7.17
N PHE A 116 -7.52 -7.45 -5.95
CA PHE A 116 -8.63 -7.98 -5.18
C PHE A 116 -8.87 -7.16 -3.90
N LEU A 117 -10.12 -7.11 -3.50
CA LEU A 117 -10.55 -6.62 -2.19
C LEU A 117 -11.40 -7.67 -1.48
N ASN A 118 -11.63 -7.48 -0.20
CA ASN A 118 -12.42 -8.35 0.65
C ASN A 118 -13.44 -7.51 1.42
N VAL A 119 -14.63 -8.05 1.63
CA VAL A 119 -15.69 -7.42 2.42
C VAL A 119 -16.07 -8.35 3.56
N ILE A 120 -15.99 -7.88 4.79
CA ILE A 120 -16.36 -8.60 6.00
C ILE A 120 -17.44 -7.78 6.70
N ALA A 121 -18.64 -8.33 6.78
CA ALA A 121 -19.84 -7.61 7.24
C ALA A 121 -20.59 -8.41 8.32
N PRO A 122 -21.23 -7.74 9.28
CA PRO A 122 -22.22 -8.42 10.14
C PRO A 122 -23.32 -9.06 9.27
N LYS A 123 -23.78 -10.26 9.64
CA LYS A 123 -24.93 -10.89 8.96
C LYS A 123 -26.14 -9.98 8.99
N GLY A 124 -26.73 -9.75 7.82
CA GLY A 124 -27.92 -8.88 7.67
C GLY A 124 -27.62 -7.39 7.88
N ALA A 125 -26.38 -6.95 7.68
CA ALA A 125 -25.95 -5.56 7.73
C ALA A 125 -26.85 -4.64 6.91
N LYS A 126 -27.14 -3.44 7.43
CA LYS A 126 -27.92 -2.41 6.71
C LYS A 126 -27.44 -1.04 7.08
N ASN A 127 -26.97 -0.29 6.08
CA ASN A 127 -26.52 1.10 6.18
C ASN A 127 -25.49 1.31 7.30
N LEU A 128 -24.51 0.38 7.39
CA LEU A 128 -23.46 0.41 8.39
C LEU A 128 -22.25 1.23 7.91
N PRO A 129 -21.47 1.83 8.83
CA PRO A 129 -20.23 2.48 8.50
C PRO A 129 -19.25 1.49 7.90
N VAL A 130 -18.44 1.96 6.95
CA VAL A 130 -17.42 1.19 6.25
C VAL A 130 -16.04 1.66 6.68
N MET A 131 -15.19 0.74 7.09
CA MET A 131 -13.77 0.97 7.32
C MET A 131 -12.96 0.29 6.22
N PHE A 132 -12.24 1.10 5.42
CA PHE A 132 -11.44 0.67 4.29
C PHE A 132 -9.97 0.63 4.69
N TRP A 133 -9.42 -0.58 4.81
CA TRP A 133 -8.05 -0.84 5.24
C TRP A 133 -7.06 -0.82 4.09
N ILE A 134 -5.98 -0.07 4.26
CA ILE A 134 -4.80 -0.05 3.39
C ILE A 134 -3.63 -0.61 4.19
N HIS A 135 -3.11 -1.76 3.77
CA HIS A 135 -2.02 -2.42 4.48
C HIS A 135 -0.69 -1.66 4.37
N GLY A 136 0.18 -1.86 5.35
CA GLY A 136 1.55 -1.35 5.36
C GLY A 136 2.52 -2.21 4.53
N GLY A 137 3.78 -2.23 4.95
CA GLY A 137 4.82 -3.03 4.31
C GLY A 137 5.71 -2.25 3.34
N ALA A 138 6.00 -0.97 3.67
CA ALA A 138 6.92 -0.11 2.92
C ALA A 138 6.58 0.02 1.42
N SER A 139 5.31 -0.17 1.03
CA SER A 139 4.83 -0.23 -0.36
C SER A 139 5.51 -1.33 -1.21
N ARG A 140 6.08 -2.35 -0.58
CA ARG A 140 6.86 -3.43 -1.22
C ARG A 140 6.35 -4.82 -0.88
N PHE A 141 5.68 -4.99 0.25
CA PHE A 141 5.10 -6.24 0.72
C PHE A 141 3.81 -6.01 1.48
N GLY A 142 3.13 -7.08 1.84
CA GLY A 142 1.82 -7.08 2.47
C GLY A 142 0.69 -7.46 1.51
N SER A 143 -0.47 -7.65 2.08
CA SER A 143 -1.70 -8.00 1.35
C SER A 143 -2.93 -7.65 2.18
N GLY A 144 -4.02 -7.25 1.54
CA GLY A 144 -5.34 -7.17 2.17
C GLY A 144 -5.94 -8.55 2.51
N GLY A 145 -5.31 -9.63 2.03
CA GLY A 145 -5.72 -11.02 2.27
C GLY A 145 -4.95 -11.72 3.40
N GLU A 146 -4.31 -11.01 4.30
CA GLU A 146 -3.65 -11.62 5.46
C GLU A 146 -4.66 -12.12 6.49
N ASP A 147 -4.41 -13.29 7.08
CA ASP A 147 -5.30 -13.93 8.06
C ASP A 147 -5.62 -13.04 9.27
N ILE A 148 -4.71 -12.14 9.64
CA ILE A 148 -4.91 -11.19 10.74
C ILE A 148 -6.10 -10.24 10.48
N TYR A 149 -6.40 -9.95 9.22
CA TYR A 149 -7.53 -9.09 8.84
C TYR A 149 -8.86 -9.84 8.78
N LYS A 150 -8.84 -11.17 8.80
CA LYS A 150 -10.04 -12.01 8.90
C LYS A 150 -10.56 -12.02 10.33
N THR A 151 -11.12 -10.91 10.78
CA THR A 151 -11.53 -10.68 12.15
C THR A 151 -13.01 -10.35 12.26
N THR A 152 -13.67 -10.84 13.32
CA THR A 152 -15.04 -10.48 13.67
C THR A 152 -15.17 -9.14 14.39
N LYS A 153 -14.03 -8.54 14.82
CA LYS A 153 -14.04 -7.41 15.76
C LYS A 153 -14.70 -6.15 15.23
N PHE A 154 -14.64 -5.91 13.93
CA PHE A 154 -15.38 -4.81 13.30
C PHE A 154 -16.87 -5.13 13.22
N ALA A 155 -17.24 -6.36 12.83
CA ALA A 155 -18.61 -6.80 12.75
C ALA A 155 -19.31 -6.78 14.12
N GLU A 156 -18.62 -7.14 15.22
CA GLU A 156 -19.10 -7.03 16.60
C GLU A 156 -19.43 -5.58 17.02
N LYS A 157 -19.02 -4.60 16.23
CA LYS A 157 -19.27 -3.15 16.45
C LYS A 157 -20.18 -2.54 15.37
N ASP A 158 -20.89 -3.36 14.63
CA ASP A 158 -21.74 -2.93 13.52
C ASP A 158 -20.96 -2.09 12.49
N VAL A 159 -19.75 -2.54 12.12
CA VAL A 159 -18.89 -1.91 11.14
C VAL A 159 -18.54 -2.93 10.06
N ILE A 160 -18.59 -2.53 8.80
CA ILE A 160 -18.08 -3.31 7.67
C ILE A 160 -16.60 -3.02 7.48
N LEU A 161 -15.79 -4.07 7.44
CA LEU A 161 -14.38 -3.98 7.09
C LEU A 161 -14.21 -4.32 5.61
N VAL A 162 -13.56 -3.43 4.88
CA VAL A 162 -13.05 -3.69 3.52
C VAL A 162 -11.53 -3.66 3.58
N THR A 163 -10.87 -4.69 3.05
CA THR A 163 -9.41 -4.72 2.89
C THR A 163 -9.07 -4.81 1.41
N THR A 164 -7.99 -4.18 0.97
CA THR A 164 -7.61 -4.15 -0.45
C THR A 164 -6.15 -4.48 -0.67
N ASN A 165 -5.86 -5.10 -1.82
CA ASN A 165 -4.54 -5.16 -2.39
C ASN A 165 -4.27 -3.91 -3.23
N TYR A 166 -3.00 -3.63 -3.47
CA TYR A 166 -2.50 -2.66 -4.44
C TYR A 166 -1.12 -3.09 -4.93
N ARG A 167 -0.75 -2.74 -6.15
CA ARG A 167 0.55 -3.10 -6.73
C ARG A 167 1.70 -2.53 -5.92
N LEU A 168 2.75 -3.31 -5.77
CA LEU A 168 3.86 -3.10 -4.86
C LEU A 168 5.19 -2.93 -5.60
N GLY A 169 6.18 -2.35 -4.92
CA GLY A 169 7.53 -2.19 -5.43
C GLY A 169 7.57 -1.54 -6.81
N SER A 170 8.49 -1.97 -7.65
CA SER A 170 8.62 -1.47 -9.02
C SER A 170 7.42 -1.79 -9.92
N LEU A 171 6.59 -2.78 -9.56
CA LEU A 171 5.34 -3.04 -10.30
C LEU A 171 4.24 -2.00 -10.00
N GLY A 172 4.30 -1.37 -8.82
CA GLY A 172 3.36 -0.33 -8.41
C GLY A 172 3.85 1.11 -8.58
N TRP A 173 5.18 1.33 -8.58
CA TRP A 173 5.74 2.67 -8.46
C TRP A 173 6.79 3.02 -9.52
N PHE A 174 6.92 2.23 -10.58
CA PHE A 174 7.88 2.44 -11.65
C PHE A 174 7.44 3.59 -12.57
N ALA A 175 8.19 4.70 -12.56
CA ALA A 175 8.04 5.78 -13.52
C ALA A 175 9.12 5.65 -14.62
N HIS A 176 8.77 5.94 -15.86
CA HIS A 176 9.71 5.88 -16.98
C HIS A 176 9.25 6.83 -18.08
N PRO A 177 10.14 7.55 -18.81
CA PRO A 177 9.73 8.48 -19.86
C PRO A 177 8.80 7.85 -20.90
N LYS A 178 9.05 6.62 -21.31
CA LYS A 178 8.19 5.93 -22.29
C LYS A 178 6.81 5.55 -21.73
N LEU A 179 6.70 5.25 -20.43
CA LEU A 179 5.40 5.06 -19.79
C LEU A 179 4.62 6.39 -19.70
N SER A 180 5.32 7.46 -19.42
CA SER A 180 4.70 8.80 -19.44
C SER A 180 4.25 9.18 -20.84
N GLU A 181 5.05 8.91 -21.89
CA GLU A 181 4.67 9.12 -23.30
C GLU A 181 3.47 8.27 -23.72
N GLU A 182 3.34 7.03 -23.21
CA GLU A 182 2.21 6.13 -23.48
C GLU A 182 0.92 6.60 -22.78
N SER A 183 1.05 7.28 -21.65
CA SER A 183 -0.08 7.75 -20.83
C SER A 183 -0.75 8.98 -21.47
N GLU A 184 -2.09 8.98 -21.53
CA GLU A 184 -2.88 10.11 -22.02
C GLU A 184 -2.60 11.42 -21.25
N ASN A 185 -2.21 11.31 -19.98
CA ASN A 185 -1.94 12.44 -19.10
C ASN A 185 -0.45 12.76 -18.98
N ASN A 186 0.41 12.08 -19.75
CA ASN A 186 1.85 12.25 -19.76
C ASN A 186 2.49 12.09 -18.36
N VAL A 187 1.99 11.13 -17.57
CA VAL A 187 2.49 10.77 -16.23
C VAL A 187 2.67 9.27 -16.11
N SER A 188 3.54 8.83 -15.18
CA SER A 188 3.77 7.43 -14.83
C SER A 188 4.19 7.30 -13.36
N GLY A 189 4.14 6.10 -12.79
CA GLY A 189 4.72 5.79 -11.48
C GLY A 189 3.73 5.57 -10.35
N ASN A 190 2.57 6.14 -10.31
CA ASN A 190 1.64 6.06 -9.17
C ASN A 190 0.58 4.96 -9.30
N TYR A 191 0.92 3.79 -9.89
CA TYR A 191 -0.05 2.74 -10.21
C TYR A 191 -0.67 2.12 -8.95
N GLY A 192 0.13 1.91 -7.88
CA GLY A 192 -0.39 1.43 -6.60
C GLY A 192 -1.38 2.41 -5.95
N SER A 193 -1.16 3.72 -6.09
CA SER A 193 -2.14 4.73 -5.65
C SER A 193 -3.41 4.69 -6.50
N LEU A 194 -3.28 4.51 -7.81
CA LEU A 194 -4.43 4.35 -8.70
C LEU A 194 -5.24 3.09 -8.37
N ASP A 195 -4.59 2.00 -7.96
CA ASP A 195 -5.26 0.78 -7.52
C ASP A 195 -6.11 1.03 -6.26
N MET A 196 -5.56 1.76 -5.27
CA MET A 196 -6.31 2.15 -4.06
C MET A 196 -7.50 3.06 -4.39
N ILE A 197 -7.32 4.01 -5.32
CA ILE A 197 -8.38 4.89 -5.80
C ILE A 197 -9.48 4.08 -6.49
N GLU A 198 -9.11 3.10 -7.32
CA GLU A 198 -10.08 2.26 -8.01
C GLU A 198 -10.85 1.34 -7.06
N ALA A 199 -10.17 0.77 -6.05
CA ALA A 199 -10.83 0.01 -4.99
C ALA A 199 -11.82 0.88 -4.19
N LEU A 200 -11.49 2.14 -3.91
CA LEU A 200 -12.41 3.08 -3.27
C LEU A 200 -13.63 3.41 -4.16
N LYS A 201 -13.43 3.58 -5.47
CA LYS A 201 -14.55 3.76 -6.43
C LYS A 201 -15.42 2.51 -6.47
N TRP A 202 -14.82 1.31 -6.40
CA TRP A 202 -15.56 0.07 -6.30
C TRP A 202 -16.44 0.05 -5.05
N VAL A 203 -15.91 0.48 -3.89
CA VAL A 203 -16.66 0.59 -2.64
C VAL A 203 -17.84 1.55 -2.80
N GLN A 204 -17.62 2.75 -3.35
CA GLN A 204 -18.68 3.72 -3.57
C GLN A 204 -19.81 3.16 -4.44
N LYS A 205 -19.48 2.35 -5.43
CA LYS A 205 -20.44 1.81 -6.39
C LYS A 205 -21.16 0.55 -5.90
N ASN A 206 -20.53 -0.25 -5.02
CA ASN A 206 -20.99 -1.60 -4.75
C ASN A 206 -21.18 -1.96 -3.28
N ILE A 207 -20.85 -1.09 -2.31
CA ILE A 207 -20.88 -1.50 -0.88
C ILE A 207 -22.29 -1.57 -0.29
N GLU A 208 -23.26 -0.89 -0.88
CA GLU A 208 -24.65 -0.84 -0.38
C GLU A 208 -25.31 -2.23 -0.33
N PRO A 209 -25.23 -3.09 -1.37
CA PRO A 209 -25.76 -4.45 -1.31
C PRO A 209 -25.12 -5.34 -0.22
N PHE A 210 -23.89 -5.04 0.24
CA PHE A 210 -23.25 -5.70 1.38
C PHE A 210 -23.70 -5.11 2.72
N GLY A 211 -24.59 -4.13 2.70
CA GLY A 211 -25.13 -3.45 3.88
C GLY A 211 -24.31 -2.25 4.35
N GLY A 212 -23.37 -1.77 3.56
CA GLY A 212 -22.55 -0.60 3.87
C GLY A 212 -23.19 0.72 3.43
N ASP A 213 -22.85 1.80 4.12
CA ASP A 213 -23.20 3.15 3.74
C ASP A 213 -22.05 3.78 2.92
N PRO A 214 -22.23 3.99 1.60
CA PRO A 214 -21.21 4.62 0.77
C PRO A 214 -20.91 6.07 1.18
N ASN A 215 -21.80 6.73 1.94
CA ASN A 215 -21.62 8.08 2.47
C ASN A 215 -20.93 8.09 3.85
N ASN A 216 -20.52 6.94 4.38
CA ASN A 216 -19.85 6.83 5.67
C ASN A 216 -18.62 5.90 5.60
N VAL A 217 -17.73 6.20 4.68
CA VAL A 217 -16.48 5.46 4.46
C VAL A 217 -15.35 6.14 5.20
N THR A 218 -14.61 5.38 6.01
CA THR A 218 -13.38 5.81 6.67
C THR A 218 -12.21 5.04 6.08
N ILE A 219 -11.24 5.72 5.48
CA ILE A 219 -9.98 5.10 5.07
C ILE A 219 -9.03 5.04 6.27
N PHE A 220 -8.34 3.91 6.45
CA PHE A 220 -7.35 3.78 7.50
C PHE A 220 -6.23 2.84 7.08
N GLY A 221 -5.04 3.07 7.64
CA GLY A 221 -3.85 2.28 7.31
C GLY A 221 -2.73 2.52 8.29
N GLU A 222 -1.78 1.59 8.31
CA GLU A 222 -0.60 1.65 9.18
C GLU A 222 0.66 1.70 8.34
N SER A 223 1.72 2.39 8.85
CA SER A 223 3.01 2.50 8.18
C SER A 223 2.87 3.06 6.75
N ALA A 224 3.33 2.34 5.73
CA ALA A 224 3.11 2.74 4.33
C ALA A 224 1.63 2.88 3.96
N GLY A 225 0.72 2.10 4.58
CA GLY A 225 -0.73 2.28 4.45
C GLY A 225 -1.21 3.59 5.09
N GLY A 226 -0.65 3.97 6.24
CA GLY A 226 -0.88 5.27 6.87
C GLY A 226 -0.36 6.42 6.01
N GLN A 227 0.80 6.26 5.37
CA GLN A 227 1.31 7.22 4.37
C GLN A 227 0.36 7.31 3.17
N ALA A 228 -0.12 6.18 2.66
CA ALA A 228 -1.08 6.15 1.56
C ALA A 228 -2.37 6.89 1.91
N VAL A 229 -2.92 6.72 3.13
CA VAL A 229 -4.05 7.53 3.62
C VAL A 229 -3.77 9.02 3.51
N GLY A 230 -2.60 9.47 3.99
CA GLY A 230 -2.20 10.87 3.92
C GLY A 230 -2.04 11.39 2.48
N THR A 231 -1.52 10.57 1.57
CA THR A 231 -1.37 10.95 0.16
C THR A 231 -2.71 10.98 -0.58
N LEU A 232 -3.62 10.04 -0.26
CA LEU A 232 -4.98 10.03 -0.82
C LEU A 232 -5.78 11.27 -0.41
N LEU A 233 -5.54 11.82 0.79
CA LEU A 233 -6.13 13.11 1.19
C LEU A 233 -5.70 14.26 0.25
N ALA A 234 -4.53 14.18 -0.36
CA ALA A 234 -3.97 15.21 -1.26
C ALA A 234 -4.30 14.97 -2.76
N SER A 235 -4.99 13.89 -3.10
CA SER A 235 -5.34 13.58 -4.48
C SER A 235 -6.72 14.14 -4.86
N PRO A 236 -6.86 14.90 -5.94
CA PRO A 236 -8.17 15.34 -6.41
C PRO A 236 -9.07 14.19 -6.89
N PHE A 237 -8.48 13.01 -7.19
CA PHE A 237 -9.20 11.83 -7.68
C PHE A 237 -9.94 11.07 -6.57
N THR A 238 -9.70 11.40 -5.31
CA THR A 238 -10.34 10.76 -4.16
C THR A 238 -11.45 11.61 -3.54
N LYS A 239 -11.78 12.74 -4.17
CA LYS A 239 -12.88 13.59 -3.72
C LYS A 239 -14.18 12.77 -3.64
N ASP A 240 -14.84 12.86 -2.50
CA ASP A 240 -16.13 12.20 -2.21
C ASP A 240 -16.05 10.66 -2.19
N LEU A 241 -14.84 10.04 -2.25
CA LEU A 241 -14.69 8.59 -2.13
C LEU A 241 -14.60 8.12 -0.68
N PHE A 242 -14.28 9.00 0.25
CA PHE A 242 -14.26 8.73 1.69
C PHE A 242 -14.63 10.00 2.49
N HIS A 243 -14.99 9.81 3.74
CA HIS A 243 -15.58 10.83 4.60
C HIS A 243 -14.77 11.07 5.88
N LYS A 244 -13.85 10.17 6.21
CA LYS A 244 -12.96 10.23 7.37
C LYS A 244 -11.67 9.50 7.05
N ALA A 245 -10.59 9.85 7.75
CA ALA A 245 -9.28 9.24 7.53
C ALA A 245 -8.55 8.97 8.86
N ILE A 246 -7.78 7.87 8.92
CA ILE A 246 -6.93 7.52 10.06
C ILE A 246 -5.57 7.04 9.54
N SER A 247 -4.50 7.77 9.85
CA SER A 247 -3.12 7.38 9.57
C SER A 247 -2.44 6.90 10.84
N GLN A 248 -2.02 5.65 10.87
CA GLN A 248 -1.32 5.04 11.99
C GLN A 248 0.16 4.89 11.62
N SER A 249 1.06 5.52 12.37
CA SER A 249 2.51 5.44 12.15
C SER A 249 2.95 5.78 10.72
N GLY A 250 2.25 6.75 10.08
CA GLY A 250 2.51 7.22 8.73
C GLY A 250 1.58 8.38 8.40
N SER A 251 2.10 9.55 8.06
CA SER A 251 1.27 10.76 7.91
C SER A 251 1.07 11.20 6.46
N GLY A 252 1.88 10.72 5.52
CA GLY A 252 1.89 11.28 4.17
C GLY A 252 2.37 12.74 4.07
N ILE A 253 2.77 13.35 5.18
CA ILE A 253 3.32 14.73 5.21
C ILE A 253 4.83 14.64 5.10
N TYR A 254 5.33 14.33 3.92
CA TYR A 254 6.77 14.24 3.67
C TYR A 254 7.09 14.76 2.26
N THR A 255 8.35 15.13 2.07
CA THR A 255 8.85 15.48 0.75
C THR A 255 9.06 14.19 -0.05
N THR A 256 8.38 14.08 -1.17
CA THR A 256 8.57 12.98 -2.12
C THR A 256 9.36 13.47 -3.32
N GLY A 257 9.88 12.52 -4.11
CA GLY A 257 10.40 12.89 -5.43
C GLY A 257 9.27 13.38 -6.34
N LYS A 258 9.65 14.15 -7.34
CA LYS A 258 8.79 14.54 -8.44
C LYS A 258 9.03 13.62 -9.63
N LEU A 259 8.06 13.60 -10.55
CA LEU A 259 8.17 12.77 -11.75
C LEU A 259 9.40 13.11 -12.61
N ARG A 260 9.69 14.40 -12.81
CA ARG A 260 10.75 14.91 -13.72
C ARG A 260 11.71 15.92 -13.10
N ASP A 261 11.55 16.27 -11.85
CA ASP A 261 12.38 17.25 -11.16
C ASP A 261 13.28 16.55 -10.13
N ALA A 262 14.58 16.70 -10.32
CA ALA A 262 15.64 16.09 -9.49
C ALA A 262 16.09 16.99 -8.33
N SER A 263 15.31 18.00 -7.91
CA SER A 263 15.68 18.97 -6.86
C SER A 263 15.99 18.29 -5.50
N PHE A 264 15.45 17.09 -5.26
CA PHE A 264 15.63 16.33 -4.02
C PHE A 264 16.22 14.93 -4.28
N GLY A 265 17.17 14.81 -5.20
CA GLY A 265 17.73 13.56 -5.65
C GLY A 265 17.17 13.14 -7.01
N MET A 266 17.29 11.87 -7.39
CA MET A 266 16.80 11.40 -8.68
C MET A 266 15.28 11.57 -8.78
N SER A 267 14.81 12.12 -9.90
CA SER A 267 13.39 12.14 -10.25
C SER A 267 12.82 10.73 -10.48
N GLY A 268 11.50 10.60 -10.50
CA GLY A 268 10.86 9.32 -10.78
C GLY A 268 11.29 8.70 -12.11
N GLU A 269 11.34 9.51 -13.18
CA GLU A 269 11.78 9.05 -14.50
C GLU A 269 13.26 8.70 -14.56
N GLU A 270 14.14 9.42 -13.85
CA GLU A 270 15.57 9.06 -13.76
C GLU A 270 15.79 7.72 -13.03
N LYS A 271 15.06 7.46 -11.94
CA LYS A 271 15.07 6.16 -11.27
C LYS A 271 14.62 5.03 -12.21
N GLY A 272 13.59 5.31 -12.98
CA GLY A 272 13.09 4.36 -13.96
C GLY A 272 14.08 4.09 -15.09
N LEU A 273 14.79 5.08 -15.56
CA LEU A 273 15.87 4.91 -16.54
C LEU A 273 17.02 4.07 -15.98
N ALA A 274 17.44 4.32 -14.72
CA ALA A 274 18.47 3.53 -14.06
C ALA A 274 18.04 2.05 -13.92
N LEU A 275 16.77 1.79 -13.55
CA LEU A 275 16.26 0.42 -13.48
C LEU A 275 16.18 -0.24 -14.86
N ALA A 276 15.78 0.49 -15.90
CA ALA A 276 15.76 -0.03 -17.27
C ALA A 276 17.18 -0.37 -17.75
N GLU A 277 18.17 0.48 -17.46
CA GLU A 277 19.58 0.25 -17.76
C GLU A 277 20.13 -1.01 -17.04
N HIS A 278 19.76 -1.22 -15.77
CA HIS A 278 20.10 -2.45 -15.03
C HIS A 278 19.66 -3.71 -15.76
N PHE A 279 18.49 -3.69 -16.39
CA PHE A 279 17.99 -4.78 -17.23
C PHE A 279 18.51 -4.76 -18.67
N GLY A 280 19.47 -3.88 -19.01
CA GLY A 280 20.00 -3.73 -20.35
C GLY A 280 18.99 -3.18 -21.36
N VAL A 281 17.99 -2.43 -20.90
CA VAL A 281 16.95 -1.83 -21.75
C VAL A 281 17.25 -0.36 -22.00
N GLU A 282 17.57 -0.02 -23.24
CA GLU A 282 17.78 1.37 -23.68
C GLU A 282 16.44 2.12 -23.78
N ASN A 283 16.47 3.44 -23.50
CA ASN A 283 15.32 4.32 -23.63
C ASN A 283 15.00 4.64 -25.11
N ASN A 284 14.44 3.66 -25.80
CA ASN A 284 14.04 3.78 -27.21
C ASN A 284 12.58 3.30 -27.42
N SER A 285 12.12 3.25 -28.65
CA SER A 285 10.73 2.86 -28.99
C SER A 285 10.35 1.46 -28.59
N LEU A 286 11.33 0.56 -28.34
CA LEU A 286 11.12 -0.84 -27.93
C LEU A 286 11.23 -1.02 -26.42
N ALA A 287 11.50 0.04 -25.66
CA ALA A 287 11.75 -0.04 -24.21
C ALA A 287 10.61 -0.71 -23.45
N LEU A 288 9.37 -0.30 -23.68
CA LEU A 288 8.21 -0.84 -22.95
C LEU A 288 7.94 -2.30 -23.32
N GLU A 289 8.06 -2.68 -24.57
CA GLU A 289 7.94 -4.06 -25.00
C GLU A 289 8.96 -4.95 -24.29
N LYS A 290 10.24 -4.54 -24.27
CA LYS A 290 11.29 -5.27 -23.58
C LYS A 290 11.04 -5.36 -22.07
N LEU A 291 10.70 -4.25 -21.41
CA LEU A 291 10.44 -4.21 -19.98
C LEU A 291 9.23 -5.06 -19.57
N ARG A 292 8.14 -5.04 -20.36
CA ARG A 292 6.96 -5.88 -20.12
C ARG A 292 7.21 -7.37 -20.35
N ASN A 293 8.19 -7.74 -21.15
CA ASN A 293 8.61 -9.12 -21.36
C ASN A 293 9.53 -9.67 -20.26
N ILE A 294 10.08 -8.82 -19.37
CA ILE A 294 10.85 -9.28 -18.22
C ILE A 294 9.89 -9.91 -17.20
N PRO A 295 10.19 -11.11 -16.68
CA PRO A 295 9.37 -11.72 -15.63
C PRO A 295 9.20 -10.80 -14.41
N ALA A 296 8.00 -10.75 -13.84
CA ALA A 296 7.73 -9.92 -12.66
C ALA A 296 8.63 -10.26 -11.46
N THR A 297 9.05 -11.53 -11.36
CA THR A 297 9.98 -12.01 -10.32
C THR A 297 11.32 -11.31 -10.35
N GLU A 298 11.82 -10.90 -11.51
CA GLU A 298 13.10 -10.17 -11.62
C GLU A 298 12.99 -8.76 -10.98
N PHE A 299 11.86 -8.09 -11.17
CA PHE A 299 11.59 -6.79 -10.54
C PHE A 299 11.43 -6.91 -9.03
N VAL A 300 10.86 -8.01 -8.56
CA VAL A 300 10.64 -8.27 -7.13
C VAL A 300 11.96 -8.53 -6.40
N GLN A 301 12.94 -9.19 -7.03
CA GLN A 301 14.25 -9.46 -6.44
C GLN A 301 15.02 -8.17 -6.10
N LEU A 302 14.74 -7.07 -6.81
CA LEU A 302 15.30 -5.74 -6.57
C LEU A 302 14.52 -4.92 -5.52
N SER A 303 13.73 -5.56 -4.69
CA SER A 303 12.85 -4.84 -3.73
C SER A 303 13.45 -4.68 -2.34
N ASP A 304 14.72 -5.05 -2.11
CA ASP A 304 15.39 -4.79 -0.83
C ASP A 304 15.79 -3.31 -0.74
N PRO A 305 15.14 -2.50 0.14
CA PRO A 305 15.37 -1.06 0.20
C PRO A 305 16.79 -0.67 0.61
N LEU A 306 17.55 -1.59 1.22
CA LEU A 306 18.89 -1.30 1.71
C LEU A 306 19.98 -1.80 0.76
N LYS A 307 19.75 -2.93 0.08
CA LYS A 307 20.69 -3.45 -0.92
C LYS A 307 20.59 -2.71 -2.25
N ASP A 308 19.37 -2.35 -2.62
CA ASP A 308 19.05 -1.81 -3.93
C ASP A 308 18.79 -0.29 -3.89
N ALA A 309 19.08 0.36 -2.75
CA ALA A 309 18.82 1.79 -2.53
C ALA A 309 19.53 2.69 -3.55
N GLU A 310 20.73 2.31 -4.03
CA GLU A 310 21.45 3.06 -5.06
C GLU A 310 20.81 2.92 -6.43
N LEU A 311 20.17 1.77 -6.71
CA LEU A 311 19.58 1.47 -8.00
C LEU A 311 18.12 1.91 -8.12
N ILE A 312 17.32 1.59 -7.09
CA ILE A 312 15.87 1.79 -7.15
C ILE A 312 15.45 3.01 -6.32
N GLY A 313 16.27 3.38 -5.33
CA GLY A 313 15.86 4.36 -4.32
C GLY A 313 14.53 3.97 -3.65
N ASN A 314 13.86 4.90 -3.03
CA ASN A 314 12.49 4.69 -2.60
C ASN A 314 11.54 4.89 -3.80
N MET A 315 11.21 3.80 -4.52
CA MET A 315 10.07 3.79 -5.42
C MET A 315 8.80 3.79 -4.57
N ALA A 316 8.18 4.92 -4.47
CA ALA A 316 6.96 5.18 -3.70
C ALA A 316 6.15 6.25 -4.43
N GLN A 317 5.10 6.75 -3.78
CA GLN A 317 4.29 7.85 -4.32
C GLN A 317 5.15 9.05 -4.68
N ILE A 318 4.91 9.64 -5.84
CA ILE A 318 5.60 10.84 -6.34
C ILE A 318 4.60 11.92 -6.74
N ALA A 319 4.98 13.18 -6.60
CA ALA A 319 4.24 14.30 -7.14
C ALA A 319 4.43 14.32 -8.67
N ASP A 320 3.40 13.91 -9.41
CA ASP A 320 3.42 13.76 -10.85
C ASP A 320 2.75 14.93 -11.61
N GLY A 321 2.13 15.84 -10.87
CA GLY A 321 1.40 16.99 -11.43
C GLY A 321 -0.02 16.67 -11.87
N TYR A 322 -0.48 15.41 -11.76
CA TYR A 322 -1.81 14.96 -12.18
C TYR A 322 -2.54 14.19 -11.07
N ILE A 323 -2.07 12.98 -10.71
CA ILE A 323 -2.68 12.18 -9.61
C ILE A 323 -2.40 12.86 -8.27
N PHE A 324 -1.18 13.37 -8.11
CA PHE A 324 -0.73 14.20 -7.00
C PHE A 324 -0.16 15.51 -7.57
N PRO A 325 -0.98 16.58 -7.68
CA PRO A 325 -0.59 17.85 -8.30
C PRO A 325 0.56 18.57 -7.59
N TYR A 326 0.69 18.34 -6.28
CA TYR A 326 1.69 18.97 -5.41
C TYR A 326 2.50 17.90 -4.68
N GLU A 327 3.69 18.28 -4.20
CA GLU A 327 4.34 17.51 -3.14
C GLU A 327 3.44 17.50 -1.90
N PHE A 328 3.44 16.37 -1.16
CA PHE A 328 2.44 16.17 -0.12
C PHE A 328 2.51 17.23 0.98
N HIS A 329 3.73 17.60 1.44
CA HIS A 329 3.89 18.67 2.42
C HIS A 329 3.36 20.03 1.91
N GLU A 330 3.48 20.32 0.61
CA GLU A 330 2.92 21.53 -0.01
C GLU A 330 1.40 21.48 -0.07
N ALA A 331 0.81 20.31 -0.43
CA ALA A 331 -0.63 20.13 -0.44
C ALA A 331 -1.26 20.39 0.94
N TYR A 332 -0.65 19.89 2.01
CA TYR A 332 -1.09 20.16 3.37
C TYR A 332 -0.91 21.63 3.75
N LYS A 333 0.22 22.22 3.42
CA LYS A 333 0.53 23.63 3.73
C LYS A 333 -0.40 24.62 3.03
N ASN A 334 -0.78 24.35 1.80
CA ASN A 334 -1.62 25.24 0.99
C ASN A 334 -3.13 24.93 1.08
N GLY A 335 -3.52 23.89 1.86
CA GLY A 335 -4.90 23.48 2.05
C GLY A 335 -5.51 22.77 0.84
N SER A 336 -4.69 22.15 -0.03
CA SER A 336 -5.17 21.37 -1.19
C SER A 336 -5.50 19.90 -0.81
N THR A 337 -5.75 19.62 0.46
CA THR A 337 -6.20 18.32 0.95
C THR A 337 -7.71 18.32 1.18
N HIS A 338 -8.31 17.11 1.20
CA HIS A 338 -9.73 16.99 1.55
C HIS A 338 -9.98 17.39 3.00
N ASP A 339 -10.98 18.22 3.22
CA ASP A 339 -11.43 18.65 4.55
C ASP A 339 -12.37 17.60 5.16
N VAL A 340 -11.78 16.57 5.76
CA VAL A 340 -12.49 15.48 6.45
C VAL A 340 -11.92 15.28 7.86
N PRO A 341 -12.68 14.75 8.82
CA PRO A 341 -12.14 14.33 10.10
C PRO A 341 -10.94 13.41 9.91
N TYR A 342 -9.78 13.79 10.47
CA TYR A 342 -8.52 13.11 10.30
C TYR A 342 -7.87 12.81 11.66
N ILE A 343 -7.55 11.54 11.89
CA ILE A 343 -6.79 11.07 13.06
C ILE A 343 -5.42 10.65 12.56
N THR A 344 -4.37 11.13 13.18
CA THR A 344 -3.00 10.68 12.93
C THR A 344 -2.25 10.49 14.25
N GLY A 345 -1.35 9.52 14.29
CA GLY A 345 -0.56 9.23 15.48
C GLY A 345 0.46 8.13 15.24
N PHE A 346 1.29 7.92 16.24
CA PHE A 346 2.34 6.91 16.27
C PHE A 346 2.55 6.41 17.69
N ASN A 347 3.22 5.26 17.84
CA ASN A 347 3.51 4.67 19.14
C ASN A 347 4.63 5.43 19.87
N ALA A 348 4.59 5.44 21.21
CA ALA A 348 5.57 6.17 22.04
C ALA A 348 7.03 5.74 21.78
N ASN A 349 7.27 4.48 21.44
CA ASN A 349 8.60 3.92 21.22
C ASN A 349 8.82 3.48 19.74
N GLU A 350 8.16 4.11 18.81
CA GLU A 350 8.24 3.80 17.36
C GLU A 350 9.67 3.80 16.84
N GLY A 351 10.44 4.84 17.24
CA GLY A 351 11.84 5.00 16.84
C GLY A 351 12.76 3.86 17.27
N THR A 352 12.43 3.13 18.33
CA THR A 352 13.28 2.04 18.84
C THR A 352 13.51 0.95 17.82
N SER A 353 12.49 0.60 17.02
CA SER A 353 12.59 -0.39 15.96
C SER A 353 13.07 0.16 14.62
N LEU A 354 12.86 1.46 14.38
CA LEU A 354 13.22 2.09 13.09
C LEU A 354 14.64 2.68 13.09
N PHE A 355 15.19 3.03 14.24
CA PHE A 355 16.53 3.62 14.35
C PHE A 355 17.63 2.78 13.68
N PRO A 356 17.69 1.45 13.86
CA PRO A 356 18.69 0.61 13.20
C PRO A 356 18.57 0.59 11.66
N LEU A 357 17.39 0.91 11.11
CA LEU A 357 17.16 1.00 9.67
C LEU A 357 17.72 2.29 9.06
N ILE A 358 17.87 3.35 9.89
CA ILE A 358 18.27 4.69 9.45
C ILE A 358 19.77 4.88 9.65
N PHE A 359 20.35 4.27 10.67
CA PHE A 359 21.74 4.47 11.09
C PHE A 359 22.50 3.15 11.11
N SER A 360 23.68 3.12 10.49
CA SER A 360 24.59 1.99 10.59
C SER A 360 25.10 1.80 12.03
N GLU A 361 25.50 0.58 12.38
CA GLU A 361 26.07 0.25 13.71
C GLU A 361 27.30 1.10 14.06
N GLU A 362 28.05 1.55 13.05
CA GLU A 362 29.21 2.45 13.21
C GLU A 362 28.78 3.84 13.66
N VAL A 363 27.70 4.38 13.09
CA VAL A 363 27.14 5.67 13.48
C VAL A 363 26.60 5.60 14.92
N PHE A 364 26.02 4.49 15.35
CA PHE A 364 25.56 4.29 16.72
C PHE A 364 26.70 4.27 17.75
N LYS A 365 27.87 3.73 17.40
CA LYS A 365 29.03 3.65 18.31
C LYS A 365 29.71 4.99 18.53
N GLU A 366 29.60 5.94 17.61
CA GLU A 366 30.22 7.26 17.68
C GLU A 366 29.29 8.32 18.29
N ILE A 367 27.99 8.06 18.40
CA ILE A 367 27.04 9.04 18.93
C ILE A 367 26.83 8.81 20.42
N SER A 368 27.45 9.67 21.25
CA SER A 368 26.92 9.91 22.59
C SER A 368 25.65 10.75 22.45
N ILE A 369 24.50 10.09 22.49
CA ILE A 369 23.19 10.71 22.26
C ILE A 369 22.93 11.72 23.39
N SER A 370 23.05 13.02 23.09
CA SER A 370 22.48 14.08 23.93
C SER A 370 21.04 14.38 23.50
N ASP A 371 20.20 14.84 24.41
CA ASP A 371 18.82 15.28 24.09
C ASP A 371 18.82 16.37 23.01
N ASP A 372 19.86 17.20 22.95
CA ASP A 372 20.01 18.24 21.93
C ASP A 372 20.21 17.65 20.52
N TRP A 373 20.98 16.57 20.39
CA TRP A 373 21.22 15.91 19.11
C TRP A 373 19.95 15.21 18.60
N LEU A 374 19.17 14.56 19.48
CA LEU A 374 17.87 13.98 19.10
C LEU A 374 16.91 15.06 18.59
N ASN A 375 16.91 16.23 19.20
CA ASN A 375 16.13 17.37 18.74
C ASN A 375 16.64 17.92 17.39
N GLU A 376 17.96 18.02 17.20
CA GLU A 376 18.55 18.45 15.93
C GLU A 376 18.27 17.45 14.81
N LEU A 377 18.38 16.15 15.08
CA LEU A 377 18.05 15.09 14.13
C LEU A 377 16.55 15.11 13.77
N TRP A 378 15.68 15.23 14.77
CA TRP A 378 14.26 15.41 14.57
C TRP A 378 13.95 16.61 13.67
N GLN A 379 14.61 17.73 13.91
CA GLN A 379 14.50 18.94 13.10
C GLN A 379 15.02 18.71 11.66
N ALA A 380 16.10 17.96 11.48
CA ALA A 380 16.68 17.70 10.18
C ALA A 380 15.85 16.73 9.33
N ILE A 381 15.27 15.69 9.96
CA ILE A 381 14.52 14.63 9.26
C ILE A 381 13.06 15.01 9.03
N PHE A 382 12.43 15.65 10.01
CA PHE A 382 10.97 15.87 10.02
C PHE A 382 10.54 17.34 9.88
N VAL A 383 11.44 18.30 10.00
CA VAL A 383 11.13 19.73 9.95
C VAL A 383 12.09 20.44 8.99
N SER A 384 12.10 20.07 7.72
CA SER A 384 12.84 20.79 6.67
C SER A 384 12.14 22.08 6.20
N GLY A 385 11.67 22.90 7.15
CA GLY A 385 11.07 24.21 6.90
C GLY A 385 11.79 25.32 7.69
N PRO A 386 11.71 26.59 7.28
CA PRO A 386 12.30 27.70 8.01
C PRO A 386 11.71 27.82 9.42
N LYS A 387 12.57 27.92 10.44
CA LYS A 387 12.29 27.92 11.89
C LYS A 387 11.35 29.04 12.40
N SER A 388 10.68 29.82 11.55
CA SER A 388 10.08 31.10 11.98
C SER A 388 8.62 31.06 12.42
N ASP A 389 7.85 29.99 12.18
CA ASP A 389 6.39 30.06 12.26
C ASP A 389 5.66 28.93 13.01
N LEU A 390 6.32 28.26 13.97
CA LEU A 390 5.59 27.33 14.86
C LEU A 390 5.05 28.12 16.09
N PRO A 391 3.73 28.09 16.35
CA PRO A 391 3.19 28.66 17.59
C PRO A 391 3.71 27.87 18.81
N LYS A 392 4.07 28.62 19.87
CA LYS A 392 4.54 28.08 21.15
C LYS A 392 3.46 27.32 21.89
#